data_dc456bba5db5f3c6786dd3f0b3180aa1
#
_entry.id   dc456bba5db5f3c6786dd3f0b3180aa1
#
_cell.length_a   1.000
_cell.length_b   1.000
_cell.length_c   1.000
_cell.angle_alpha   90.00
_cell.angle_beta   90.00
_cell.angle_gamma   90.00
#
_symmetry.space_group_name_H-M   'P 1'
#
loop_
_entity.id
_entity.type
_entity.pdbx_description
1 polymer ?
#
loop_
_entity_poly.entity_id
_entity_poly.type
_entity_poly.pdbx_seq_one_letter_code
_entity_poly.pdbx_strand_id
1 'polypeptide(L)'
;MFTELDDDGSLFGECSRKTTAECDVVFTNPPFKKYSAMLKDVVGRKDFVLLAPHILPYRMNDAENQIIYRIAKGEVFIEPKEIAIWNEDRTHNAKCVIVSTIKPEGAQKADIELSAKYDPAKHKMFIDAETGEPTDVVNCDRFKDFPVDWPGLVAIPATTLPKIAN
;
A
#
# COMPACT_ATOMS: atom_id res chain seq x y z
N MET A 1 16.63 19.91 2.55
CA MET A 1 18.02 19.44 2.79
C MET A 1 18.15 18.15 2.01
N PHE A 2 19.16 18.01 1.14
CA PHE A 2 19.46 16.77 0.45
C PHE A 2 20.52 16.04 1.27
N THR A 3 20.28 14.77 1.58
CA THR A 3 21.31 13.94 2.21
C THR A 3 22.18 13.33 1.13
N GLU A 4 23.48 13.41 1.28
CA GLU A 4 24.37 12.52 0.56
C GLU A 4 24.04 11.09 0.99
N LEU A 5 23.91 10.18 0.03
CA LEU A 5 23.79 8.76 0.31
C LEU A 5 25.10 8.30 0.94
N ASP A 6 25.03 7.51 2.01
CA ASP A 6 26.20 6.81 2.50
C ASP A 6 26.82 5.97 1.36
N ASP A 7 28.10 5.64 1.43
CA ASP A 7 28.86 4.94 0.39
C ASP A 7 28.21 3.65 -0.13
N ASP A 8 27.31 3.05 0.66
CA ASP A 8 26.51 1.86 0.28
C ASP A 8 25.16 2.22 -0.37
N GLY A 9 24.86 3.50 -0.60
CA GLY A 9 23.57 3.98 -1.07
C GLY A 9 22.43 3.79 -0.04
N SER A 10 22.77 3.60 1.21
CA SER A 10 21.83 3.32 2.29
C SER A 10 21.26 4.62 2.88
N LEU A 11 19.94 4.74 2.91
CA LEU A 11 19.24 5.75 3.71
C LEU A 11 19.34 5.46 5.22
N PHE A 12 20.00 4.37 5.61
CA PHE A 12 20.06 3.87 6.98
C PHE A 12 21.41 4.07 7.63
N GLY A 13 22.36 4.70 6.96
CA GLY A 13 23.63 5.13 7.55
C GLY A 13 23.41 6.13 8.67
N GLU A 14 24.42 6.34 9.47
CA GLU A 14 24.34 7.23 10.64
C GLU A 14 23.98 8.66 10.24
N CYS A 15 24.52 9.16 9.13
CA CYS A 15 24.24 10.49 8.61
C CYS A 15 22.77 10.63 8.17
N SER A 16 22.23 9.65 7.43
CA SER A 16 20.84 9.66 6.98
C SER A 16 19.85 9.56 8.13
N ARG A 17 20.12 8.75 9.15
CA ARG A 17 19.29 8.66 10.36
C ARG A 17 19.25 9.97 11.12
N LYS A 18 20.39 10.62 11.27
CA LYS A 18 20.48 11.92 11.93
C LYS A 18 19.65 12.97 11.17
N THR A 19 19.82 13.05 9.86
CA THR A 19 19.07 14.00 9.03
C THR A 19 17.56 13.67 9.04
N THR A 20 17.18 12.40 8.96
CA THR A 20 15.77 12.00 9.04
C THR A 20 15.16 12.35 10.39
N ALA A 21 15.94 12.29 11.49
CA ALA A 21 15.46 12.70 12.81
C ALA A 21 15.15 14.22 12.90
N GLU A 22 15.89 15.04 12.15
CA GLU A 22 15.76 16.50 12.12
C GLU A 22 14.69 17.00 11.14
N CYS A 23 14.22 16.17 10.21
CA CYS A 23 13.22 16.55 9.20
C CYS A 23 11.79 16.28 9.71
N ASP A 24 10.84 17.13 9.29
CA ASP A 24 9.40 16.92 9.54
C ASP A 24 8.80 15.93 8.54
N VAL A 25 9.29 15.93 7.31
CA VAL A 25 8.78 15.12 6.20
C VAL A 25 9.93 14.41 5.50
N VAL A 26 9.76 13.12 5.20
CA VAL A 26 10.68 12.32 4.40
C VAL A 26 10.13 12.17 2.98
N PHE A 27 10.81 12.75 2.00
CA PHE A 27 10.48 12.60 0.58
C PHE A 27 11.59 11.85 -0.15
N THR A 28 11.30 10.65 -0.67
CA THR A 28 12.35 9.83 -1.28
C THR A 28 11.83 8.78 -2.27
N ASN A 29 12.73 8.38 -3.17
CA ASN A 29 12.61 7.19 -4.02
C ASN A 29 13.57 6.11 -3.48
N PRO A 30 13.16 5.31 -2.51
CA PRO A 30 14.07 4.36 -1.88
C PRO A 30 14.44 3.20 -2.81
N PRO A 31 15.61 2.59 -2.63
CA PRO A 31 15.91 1.32 -3.27
C PRO A 31 14.85 0.28 -2.92
N PHE A 32 14.18 -0.30 -3.91
CA PHE A 32 13.04 -1.18 -3.68
C PHE A 32 13.34 -2.40 -2.79
N LYS A 33 14.58 -2.89 -2.82
CA LYS A 33 15.04 -3.97 -1.93
C LYS A 33 15.03 -3.59 -0.44
N LYS A 34 15.18 -2.29 -0.13
CA LYS A 34 15.23 -1.76 1.25
C LYS A 34 13.93 -1.07 1.66
N TYR A 35 12.90 -1.08 0.79
CA TYR A 35 11.66 -0.35 1.00
C TYR A 35 10.96 -0.71 2.32
N SER A 36 10.88 -2.01 2.64
CA SER A 36 10.27 -2.47 3.89
C SER A 36 10.99 -1.94 5.12
N ALA A 37 12.33 -2.02 5.12
CA ALA A 37 13.13 -1.51 6.23
C ALA A 37 12.94 0.00 6.41
N MET A 38 12.87 0.75 5.30
CA MET A 38 12.65 2.19 5.35
C MET A 38 11.27 2.55 5.90
N LEU A 39 10.23 1.84 5.50
CA LEU A 39 8.91 2.06 6.06
C LEU A 39 8.88 1.88 7.58
N LYS A 40 9.60 0.91 8.13
CA LYS A 40 9.73 0.73 9.58
C LYS A 40 10.32 1.96 10.29
N ASP A 41 11.22 2.66 9.62
CA ASP A 41 11.86 3.84 10.21
C ASP A 41 10.98 5.09 10.15
N VAL A 42 10.10 5.22 9.18
CA VAL A 42 9.31 6.45 8.98
C VAL A 42 7.85 6.31 9.43
N VAL A 43 7.26 5.13 9.32
CA VAL A 43 5.84 4.92 9.65
C VAL A 43 5.57 5.16 11.14
N GLY A 44 4.62 6.05 11.42
CA GLY A 44 4.23 6.42 12.79
C GLY A 44 5.20 7.36 13.50
N ARG A 45 6.29 7.77 12.84
CA ARG A 45 7.31 8.68 13.41
C ARG A 45 7.40 9.98 12.66
N LYS A 46 7.21 9.96 11.35
CA LYS A 46 7.37 11.09 10.46
C LYS A 46 6.30 11.05 9.36
N ASP A 47 5.98 12.22 8.86
CA ASP A 47 5.28 12.29 7.59
C ASP A 47 6.22 11.88 6.45
N PHE A 48 5.68 11.20 5.47
CA PHE A 48 6.49 10.72 4.35
C PHE A 48 5.73 10.76 3.02
N VAL A 49 6.52 10.84 1.95
CA VAL A 49 6.09 10.67 0.57
C VAL A 49 7.12 9.78 -0.13
N LEU A 50 6.73 8.57 -0.47
CA LEU A 50 7.61 7.54 -1.03
C LEU A 50 7.14 7.09 -2.40
N LEU A 51 8.07 6.93 -3.33
CA LEU A 51 7.81 6.26 -4.60
C LEU A 51 8.03 4.74 -4.44
N ALA A 52 7.10 3.95 -4.93
CA ALA A 52 7.19 2.48 -4.88
C ALA A 52 6.67 1.83 -6.15
N PRO A 53 7.13 0.61 -6.52
CA PRO A 53 6.43 -0.23 -7.47
C PRO A 53 4.99 -0.46 -7.02
N HIS A 54 4.03 -0.42 -7.95
CA HIS A 54 2.60 -0.40 -7.66
C HIS A 54 2.09 -1.54 -6.76
N ILE A 55 2.75 -2.69 -6.78
CA ILE A 55 2.35 -3.87 -5.99
C ILE A 55 3.04 -3.94 -4.61
N LEU A 56 4.16 -3.24 -4.43
CA LEU A 56 5.02 -3.39 -3.26
C LEU A 56 4.32 -3.05 -1.93
N PRO A 57 3.56 -1.95 -1.81
CA PRO A 57 2.89 -1.60 -0.56
C PRO A 57 1.91 -2.67 -0.07
N TYR A 58 1.31 -3.44 -0.99
CA TYR A 58 0.32 -4.46 -0.66
C TYR A 58 0.92 -5.85 -0.36
N ARG A 59 2.19 -6.05 -0.71
CA ARG A 59 2.91 -7.30 -0.43
C ARG A 59 3.67 -7.30 0.87
N MET A 60 3.67 -6.18 1.56
CA MET A 60 4.36 -6.06 2.83
C MET A 60 3.55 -6.74 3.94
N ASN A 61 3.84 -8.00 4.13
CA ASN A 61 3.30 -8.79 5.24
C ASN A 61 4.08 -8.44 6.52
N ASP A 62 3.97 -7.19 6.95
CA ASP A 62 4.74 -6.66 8.05
C ASP A 62 3.81 -6.20 9.18
N ALA A 63 3.71 -7.03 10.22
CA ALA A 63 2.93 -6.71 11.41
C ALA A 63 3.40 -5.42 12.08
N GLU A 64 4.67 -5.03 11.91
CA GLU A 64 5.21 -3.83 12.55
C GLU A 64 4.79 -2.54 11.84
N ASN A 65 4.68 -2.56 10.51
CA ASN A 65 4.35 -1.35 9.74
C ASN A 65 2.86 -1.10 9.60
N GLN A 66 2.05 -2.13 9.67
CA GLN A 66 0.60 -2.06 9.55
C GLN A 66 0.11 -1.20 8.37
N ILE A 67 0.86 -1.17 7.25
CA ILE A 67 0.58 -0.28 6.12
C ILE A 67 -0.84 -0.50 5.58
N ILE A 68 -1.26 -1.75 5.42
CA ILE A 68 -2.59 -2.07 4.93
C ILE A 68 -3.67 -1.53 5.89
N TYR A 69 -3.45 -1.68 7.19
CA TYR A 69 -4.35 -1.17 8.22
C TYR A 69 -4.40 0.37 8.21
N ARG A 70 -3.25 1.03 8.06
CA ARG A 70 -3.17 2.50 7.96
C ARG A 70 -3.82 3.05 6.70
N ILE A 71 -3.69 2.33 5.57
CA ILE A 71 -4.42 2.66 4.33
C ILE A 71 -5.93 2.56 4.58
N ALA A 72 -6.40 1.48 5.21
CA ALA A 72 -7.82 1.29 5.51
C ALA A 72 -8.37 2.38 6.46
N LYS A 73 -7.53 2.90 7.35
CA LYS A 73 -7.88 4.04 8.25
C LYS A 73 -7.80 5.42 7.60
N GLY A 74 -7.28 5.51 6.38
CA GLY A 74 -7.03 6.80 5.74
C GLY A 74 -5.86 7.58 6.34
N GLU A 75 -4.94 6.90 7.03
CA GLU A 75 -3.70 7.47 7.57
C GLU A 75 -2.55 7.42 6.56
N VAL A 76 -2.66 6.53 5.55
CA VAL A 76 -1.71 6.40 4.46
C VAL A 76 -2.49 6.38 3.15
N PHE A 77 -2.05 7.19 2.22
CA PHE A 77 -2.65 7.35 0.90
C PHE A 77 -1.79 6.68 -0.16
N ILE A 78 -2.43 6.08 -1.16
CA ILE A 78 -1.74 5.46 -2.30
C ILE A 78 -2.28 6.09 -3.58
N GLU A 79 -1.41 6.76 -4.30
CA GLU A 79 -1.72 7.39 -5.58
C GLU A 79 -1.01 6.64 -6.72
N PRO A 80 -1.75 6.00 -7.64
CA PRO A 80 -1.16 5.39 -8.83
C PRO A 80 -0.51 6.42 -9.73
N LYS A 81 0.70 6.12 -10.23
CA LYS A 81 1.43 6.94 -11.19
C LYS A 81 2.03 6.07 -12.29
N GLU A 82 2.03 6.58 -13.49
CA GLU A 82 2.89 6.07 -14.56
C GLU A 82 4.11 6.96 -14.68
N ILE A 83 5.27 6.37 -14.55
CA ILE A 83 6.55 7.08 -14.60
C ILE A 83 7.35 6.57 -15.78
N ALA A 84 7.78 7.48 -16.64
CA ALA A 84 8.72 7.15 -17.68
C ALA A 84 10.11 6.96 -17.07
N ILE A 85 10.66 5.78 -17.21
CA ILE A 85 12.02 5.46 -16.81
C ILE A 85 12.89 5.52 -18.07
N TRP A 86 13.86 6.41 -18.04
CA TRP A 86 14.85 6.51 -19.10
C TRP A 86 16.05 5.61 -18.76
N ASN A 87 16.40 4.77 -19.70
CA ASN A 87 17.65 4.03 -19.71
C ASN A 87 18.44 4.42 -20.96
N GLU A 88 19.76 4.22 -20.95
CA GLU A 88 20.65 4.61 -22.05
C GLU A 88 20.15 4.20 -23.44
N ASP A 89 19.47 3.06 -23.54
CA ASP A 89 19.00 2.51 -24.80
C ASP A 89 17.53 2.74 -25.11
N ARG A 90 16.69 3.02 -24.11
CA ARG A 90 15.22 3.16 -24.30
C ARG A 90 14.50 3.76 -23.10
N THR A 91 13.37 4.39 -23.39
CA THR A 91 12.40 4.82 -22.39
C THR A 91 11.31 3.75 -22.25
N HIS A 92 10.94 3.39 -21.04
CA HIS A 92 9.79 2.56 -20.76
C HIS A 92 8.95 3.13 -19.62
N ASN A 93 7.64 2.86 -19.65
CA ASN A 93 6.75 3.29 -18.60
C ASN A 93 6.72 2.21 -17.50
N ALA A 94 6.94 2.64 -16.26
CA ALA A 94 6.78 1.80 -15.08
C ALA A 94 5.53 2.20 -14.30
N LYS A 95 4.75 1.21 -13.91
CA LYS A 95 3.63 1.43 -13.00
C LYS A 95 4.17 1.55 -11.59
N CYS A 96 4.03 2.73 -11.04
CA CYS A 96 4.45 3.07 -9.68
C CYS A 96 3.26 3.57 -8.87
N VAL A 97 3.47 3.73 -7.58
CA VAL A 97 2.55 4.42 -6.68
C VAL A 97 3.33 5.39 -5.81
N ILE A 98 2.69 6.49 -5.48
CA ILE A 98 3.13 7.34 -4.38
C ILE A 98 2.43 6.82 -3.12
N VAL A 99 3.20 6.52 -2.10
CA VAL A 99 2.73 6.14 -0.77
C VAL A 99 3.04 7.28 0.18
N SER A 100 2.03 7.85 0.81
CA SER A 100 2.18 9.08 1.59
C SER A 100 1.29 9.10 2.82
N THR A 101 1.74 9.73 3.90
CA THR A 101 0.89 10.17 5.02
C THR A 101 0.22 11.51 4.75
N ILE A 102 0.72 12.26 3.77
CA ILE A 102 0.14 13.55 3.37
C ILE A 102 -1.00 13.27 2.38
N LYS A 103 -2.19 13.73 2.73
CA LYS A 103 -3.37 13.55 1.88
C LYS A 103 -3.19 14.29 0.56
N PRO A 104 -3.32 13.61 -0.60
CA PRO A 104 -3.27 14.27 -1.89
C PRO A 104 -4.40 15.30 -2.05
N GLU A 105 -4.09 16.43 -2.68
CA GLU A 105 -5.11 17.40 -3.02
C GLU A 105 -6.13 16.78 -3.99
N GLY A 106 -7.41 16.98 -3.72
CA GLY A 106 -8.49 16.41 -4.52
C GLY A 106 -8.74 14.91 -4.31
N ALA A 107 -8.04 14.25 -3.38
CA ALA A 107 -8.38 12.88 -3.00
C ALA A 107 -9.81 12.82 -2.46
N GLN A 108 -10.69 12.22 -3.25
CA GLN A 108 -12.07 11.97 -2.89
C GLN A 108 -12.27 10.47 -2.68
N LYS A 109 -13.08 10.14 -1.68
CA LYS A 109 -13.56 8.77 -1.54
C LYS A 109 -14.32 8.41 -2.81
N ALA A 110 -13.94 7.28 -3.43
CA ALA A 110 -14.67 6.82 -4.59
C ALA A 110 -16.12 6.55 -4.19
N ASP A 111 -17.04 7.20 -4.87
CA ASP A 111 -18.47 6.89 -4.74
C ASP A 111 -18.72 5.58 -5.49
N ILE A 112 -18.59 4.47 -4.74
CA ILE A 112 -18.74 3.12 -5.29
C ILE A 112 -20.07 2.57 -4.81
N GLU A 113 -21.03 2.52 -5.71
CA GLU A 113 -22.30 1.86 -5.45
C GLU A 113 -22.09 0.34 -5.49
N LEU A 114 -22.28 -0.30 -4.34
CA LEU A 114 -22.21 -1.75 -4.21
C LEU A 114 -23.62 -2.32 -4.29
N SER A 115 -23.86 -3.18 -5.25
CA SER A 115 -25.18 -3.78 -5.51
C SER A 115 -25.13 -5.29 -5.74
N ALA A 116 -23.95 -5.89 -5.74
CA ALA A 116 -23.80 -7.32 -5.95
C ALA A 116 -24.42 -8.11 -4.79
N LYS A 117 -25.06 -9.23 -5.10
CA LYS A 117 -25.55 -10.19 -4.13
C LYS A 117 -24.63 -11.37 -4.01
N TYR A 118 -24.72 -12.07 -2.90
CA TYR A 118 -23.96 -13.28 -2.68
C TYR A 118 -24.32 -14.34 -3.75
N ASP A 119 -23.28 -14.89 -4.35
CA ASP A 119 -23.35 -15.93 -5.38
C ASP A 119 -22.25 -16.97 -5.07
N PRO A 120 -22.59 -18.20 -4.65
CA PRO A 120 -21.59 -19.20 -4.29
C PRO A 120 -20.67 -19.61 -5.46
N ALA A 121 -21.07 -19.36 -6.69
CA ALA A 121 -20.20 -19.61 -7.84
C ALA A 121 -19.07 -18.59 -7.96
N LYS A 122 -19.27 -17.36 -7.45
CA LYS A 122 -18.31 -16.27 -7.50
C LYS A 122 -17.59 -16.04 -6.16
N HIS A 123 -18.31 -16.22 -5.05
CA HIS A 123 -17.85 -15.91 -3.71
C HIS A 123 -17.54 -17.21 -2.96
N LYS A 124 -16.35 -17.74 -3.22
CA LYS A 124 -15.90 -18.97 -2.55
C LYS A 124 -15.59 -18.71 -1.08
N MET A 125 -16.09 -19.56 -0.21
CA MET A 125 -15.73 -19.52 1.20
C MET A 125 -14.28 -19.95 1.41
N PHE A 126 -13.61 -19.33 2.36
CA PHE A 126 -12.35 -19.84 2.87
C PHE A 126 -12.60 -21.11 3.66
N ILE A 127 -11.67 -22.03 3.53
CA ILE A 127 -11.65 -23.28 4.33
C ILE A 127 -10.65 -23.09 5.45
N ASP A 128 -11.07 -23.38 6.66
CA ASP A 128 -10.19 -23.40 7.81
C ASP A 128 -9.15 -24.51 7.64
N ALA A 129 -7.87 -24.18 7.79
CA ALA A 129 -6.77 -25.08 7.50
C ALA A 129 -6.62 -26.19 8.57
N GLU A 130 -7.12 -25.98 9.79
CA GLU A 130 -7.02 -26.94 10.90
C GLU A 130 -8.20 -27.90 10.92
N THR A 131 -9.41 -27.39 10.69
CA THR A 131 -10.64 -28.17 10.78
C THR A 131 -11.13 -28.72 9.44
N GLY A 132 -10.70 -28.11 8.33
CA GLY A 132 -11.21 -28.42 6.98
C GLY A 132 -12.63 -27.91 6.72
N GLU A 133 -13.22 -27.16 7.65
CA GLU A 133 -14.59 -26.66 7.54
C GLU A 133 -14.65 -25.29 6.85
N PRO A 134 -15.76 -24.97 6.15
CA PRO A 134 -15.97 -23.64 5.63
C PRO A 134 -16.06 -22.59 6.74
N THR A 135 -15.42 -21.45 6.53
CA THR A 135 -15.52 -20.28 7.42
C THR A 135 -16.69 -19.37 7.02
N ASP A 136 -16.98 -18.37 7.82
CA ASP A 136 -17.91 -17.29 7.46
C ASP A 136 -17.29 -16.19 6.58
N VAL A 137 -16.05 -16.40 6.12
CA VAL A 137 -15.31 -15.49 5.27
C VAL A 137 -15.45 -15.90 3.80
N VAL A 138 -15.97 -15.02 2.97
CA VAL A 138 -16.01 -15.23 1.50
C VAL A 138 -14.95 -14.43 0.79
N ASN A 139 -14.38 -15.01 -0.28
CA ASN A 139 -13.45 -14.30 -1.15
C ASN A 139 -14.20 -13.45 -2.17
N CYS A 140 -13.74 -12.21 -2.36
CA CYS A 140 -14.23 -11.32 -3.41
C CYS A 140 -13.04 -10.82 -4.24
N ASP A 141 -12.90 -11.33 -5.47
CA ASP A 141 -11.76 -11.01 -6.33
C ASP A 141 -11.78 -9.57 -6.86
N ARG A 142 -12.95 -8.96 -6.93
CA ARG A 142 -13.11 -7.58 -7.42
C ARG A 142 -14.08 -6.84 -6.53
N PHE A 143 -13.73 -5.63 -6.14
CA PHE A 143 -14.53 -4.80 -5.26
C PHE A 143 -15.99 -4.59 -5.72
N LYS A 144 -16.21 -4.46 -7.02
CA LYS A 144 -17.58 -4.33 -7.58
C LYS A 144 -18.47 -5.56 -7.36
N ASP A 145 -17.86 -6.70 -7.09
CA ASP A 145 -18.57 -7.96 -6.85
C ASP A 145 -18.78 -8.19 -5.33
N PHE A 146 -18.51 -7.19 -4.48
CA PHE A 146 -18.71 -7.27 -3.04
C PHE A 146 -20.17 -7.60 -2.70
N PRO A 147 -20.45 -8.73 -2.02
CA PRO A 147 -21.81 -9.15 -1.72
C PRO A 147 -22.37 -8.34 -0.54
N VAL A 148 -23.29 -7.43 -0.82
CA VAL A 148 -23.89 -6.54 0.20
C VAL A 148 -24.87 -7.25 1.15
N ASP A 149 -25.34 -8.42 0.76
CA ASP A 149 -26.26 -9.26 1.54
C ASP A 149 -25.59 -10.43 2.27
N TRP A 150 -24.27 -10.55 2.21
CA TRP A 150 -23.53 -11.55 2.97
C TRP A 150 -23.39 -11.14 4.44
N PRO A 151 -23.82 -11.96 5.41
CA PRO A 151 -23.80 -11.59 6.82
C PRO A 151 -22.43 -11.75 7.50
N GLY A 152 -21.50 -12.47 6.88
CA GLY A 152 -20.16 -12.75 7.40
C GLY A 152 -19.10 -11.76 6.89
N LEU A 153 -17.85 -12.15 7.01
CA LEU A 153 -16.71 -11.34 6.55
C LEU A 153 -16.48 -11.51 5.05
N VAL A 154 -16.00 -10.46 4.42
CA VAL A 154 -15.62 -10.48 3.00
C VAL A 154 -14.15 -10.13 2.86
N ALA A 155 -13.37 -11.06 2.33
CA ALA A 155 -11.97 -10.82 1.97
C ALA A 155 -11.90 -10.16 0.60
N ILE A 156 -11.28 -9.01 0.52
CA ILE A 156 -11.08 -8.24 -0.71
C ILE A 156 -9.60 -8.10 -1.03
N PRO A 157 -9.22 -7.94 -2.32
CA PRO A 157 -7.84 -7.67 -2.68
C PRO A 157 -7.33 -6.39 -2.03
N ALA A 158 -6.15 -6.42 -1.42
CA ALA A 158 -5.55 -5.24 -0.77
C ALA A 158 -5.39 -4.05 -1.73
N THR A 159 -5.24 -4.31 -3.02
CA THR A 159 -5.16 -3.28 -4.07
C THR A 159 -6.45 -2.47 -4.26
N THR A 160 -7.55 -2.88 -3.63
CA THR A 160 -8.82 -2.13 -3.64
C THR A 160 -8.90 -1.11 -2.51
N LEU A 161 -8.08 -1.25 -1.46
CA LEU A 161 -8.10 -0.38 -0.29
C LEU A 161 -8.00 1.12 -0.61
N PRO A 162 -7.13 1.58 -1.53
CA PRO A 162 -7.07 3.00 -1.87
C PRO A 162 -8.39 3.55 -2.43
N LYS A 163 -9.20 2.71 -3.05
CA LYS A 163 -10.51 3.09 -3.59
C LYS A 163 -11.58 3.27 -2.52
N ILE A 164 -11.36 2.66 -1.36
CA ILE A 164 -12.31 2.67 -0.24
C ILE A 164 -11.92 3.72 0.80
N ALA A 165 -10.62 3.88 1.03
CA ALA A 165 -10.07 4.66 2.13
C ALA A 165 -9.76 6.13 1.77
N ASN A 166 -9.64 6.45 0.48
CA ASN A 166 -9.30 7.80 0.01
C ASN A 166 -10.53 8.68 -0.18
#